data_e8548b1cda6ffd08d68fb912f371a930
#
_entry.id   e8548b1cda6ffd08d68fb912f371a930
#
_cell.length_a   1.000
_cell.length_b   1.000
_cell.length_c   1.000
_cell.angle_alpha   90.00
_cell.angle_beta   90.00
_cell.angle_gamma   90.00
#
_symmetry.space_group_name_H-M   'P 1'
#
loop_
_entity.id
_entity.type
_entity.pdbx_description
1 polymer ?
#
loop_
_entity_poly.entity_id
_entity_poly.type
_entity_poly.pdbx_seq_one_letter_code
_entity_poly.pdbx_strand_id
1 'polypeptide(L)'
;MTAVGLVVAPPAPWHNRFAARVQHALRGALAAHPRVQLHVSSDLVRTPLPAHCAVVLNLSAQHDDAVRARMPAGAQLVTLRYLEQNGAPRPLVALPLSQLWARPTLVPGQRAVLAPPGLLALEARDGDGALLARWEGRAHRKRAGRAVRALLQGAPLLIADALAANARPSHTQSSLANGQSRMGIHGGALTTALRYGAHLLRDTVVRRWRPDEAEQWAIGLAVAEGGVDPRPEAIQWLHPPADRGYADPFLFSWQGERWLFFEEVPHAGGLGVIAALPVHADGTVDSAARREVLRHAHHLSFPTVHIVDGMPYLLCEEGSAGVVRLHRCVRFPDRWEPLPPLVDGVAGADPVLWPHGGHWYLFVTDARGGNHDNHLQLYVAPSLHGPWRRHPASPLRHGLDGSRMAGAILEAPGGPYRVGQACAQRYGGAIHLFAIETITPDDYRERFVRSLDPVRGSRYPLARHTHARLDGLLALDGMRTMPLQARGRPAR
;
A
#
# COMPACT_ATOMS: atom_id res chain seq x y z
N MET A 1 -20.67 -19.14 -12.84
CA MET A 1 -20.82 -18.42 -11.55
C MET A 1 -20.51 -19.42 -10.45
N THR A 2 -19.70 -19.03 -9.46
CA THR A 2 -19.39 -19.87 -8.31
C THR A 2 -20.45 -19.67 -7.24
N ALA A 3 -21.13 -20.71 -6.82
CA ALA A 3 -22.09 -20.64 -5.72
C ALA A 3 -21.34 -20.58 -4.38
N VAL A 4 -21.55 -19.51 -3.63
CA VAL A 4 -20.87 -19.23 -2.36
C VAL A 4 -21.90 -19.20 -1.24
N GLY A 5 -21.74 -20.08 -0.26
CA GLY A 5 -22.47 -20.06 1.00
C GLY A 5 -21.84 -19.08 1.98
N LEU A 6 -22.64 -18.22 2.59
CA LEU A 6 -22.19 -17.28 3.62
C LEU A 6 -22.85 -17.59 4.95
N VAL A 7 -22.05 -18.03 5.91
CA VAL A 7 -22.48 -18.24 7.31
C VAL A 7 -22.22 -16.97 8.10
N VAL A 8 -23.28 -16.34 8.58
CA VAL A 8 -23.21 -15.09 9.34
C VAL A 8 -23.60 -15.33 10.81
N ALA A 9 -23.14 -14.47 11.71
CA ALA A 9 -23.66 -14.49 13.07
C ALA A 9 -25.15 -14.10 13.05
N PRO A 10 -25.99 -14.71 13.92
CA PRO A 10 -27.34 -14.23 14.14
C PRO A 10 -27.30 -12.75 14.56
N PRO A 11 -28.37 -11.96 14.32
CA PRO A 11 -28.41 -10.55 14.66
C PRO A 11 -28.05 -10.38 16.14
N ALA A 12 -26.85 -9.81 16.36
CA ALA A 12 -26.28 -9.68 17.69
C ALA A 12 -26.99 -8.57 18.47
N PRO A 13 -27.01 -8.64 19.82
CA PRO A 13 -27.41 -7.54 20.66
C PRO A 13 -26.69 -6.25 20.26
N TRP A 14 -27.32 -5.10 20.51
CA TRP A 14 -26.92 -3.78 20.04
C TRP A 14 -25.45 -3.36 20.26
N HIS A 15 -24.73 -4.00 21.19
CA HIS A 15 -23.31 -3.77 21.45
C HIS A 15 -22.36 -4.31 20.34
N ASN A 16 -22.87 -5.05 19.37
CA ASN A 16 -22.05 -5.59 18.27
C ASN A 16 -22.43 -5.05 16.88
N ARG A 17 -23.02 -3.83 16.84
CA ARG A 17 -23.45 -3.16 15.60
C ARG A 17 -22.35 -3.02 14.56
N PHE A 18 -21.09 -2.97 14.96
CA PHE A 18 -19.96 -2.85 14.05
C PHE A 18 -19.75 -4.15 13.25
N ALA A 19 -19.69 -5.30 13.93
CA ALA A 19 -19.58 -6.59 13.25
C ALA A 19 -20.75 -6.83 12.28
N ALA A 20 -21.98 -6.44 12.68
CA ALA A 20 -23.15 -6.50 11.81
C ALA A 20 -22.98 -5.61 10.54
N ARG A 21 -22.39 -4.42 10.65
CA ARG A 21 -22.09 -3.55 9.49
C ARG A 21 -21.05 -4.15 8.56
N VAL A 22 -19.99 -4.76 9.11
CA VAL A 22 -18.97 -5.45 8.32
C VAL A 22 -19.60 -6.62 7.56
N GLN A 23 -20.39 -7.46 8.22
CA GLN A 23 -21.11 -8.55 7.58
C GLN A 23 -22.07 -8.05 6.48
N HIS A 24 -22.82 -6.99 6.74
CA HIS A 24 -23.74 -6.39 5.77
C HIS A 24 -22.99 -5.89 4.52
N ALA A 25 -21.87 -5.19 4.71
CA ALA A 25 -21.07 -4.69 3.58
C ALA A 25 -20.44 -5.84 2.76
N LEU A 26 -19.95 -6.90 3.43
CA LEU A 26 -19.44 -8.10 2.77
C LEU A 26 -20.53 -8.80 1.95
N ARG A 27 -21.73 -8.93 2.52
CA ARG A 27 -22.89 -9.47 1.78
C ARG A 27 -23.17 -8.65 0.51
N GLY A 28 -23.22 -7.32 0.64
CA GLY A 28 -23.46 -6.42 -0.50
C GLY A 28 -22.38 -6.56 -1.58
N ALA A 29 -21.10 -6.59 -1.18
CA ALA A 29 -20.00 -6.73 -2.12
C ALA A 29 -19.98 -8.09 -2.84
N LEU A 30 -20.24 -9.20 -2.10
CA LEU A 30 -20.32 -10.53 -2.69
C LEU A 30 -21.54 -10.70 -3.60
N ALA A 31 -22.70 -10.15 -3.21
CA ALA A 31 -23.91 -10.17 -4.04
C ALA A 31 -23.75 -9.37 -5.34
N ALA A 32 -22.96 -8.29 -5.30
CA ALA A 32 -22.67 -7.48 -6.48
C ALA A 32 -21.57 -8.09 -7.37
N HIS A 33 -20.86 -9.14 -6.94
CA HIS A 33 -19.78 -9.73 -7.71
C HIS A 33 -20.30 -10.58 -8.88
N PRO A 34 -19.91 -10.27 -10.15
CA PRO A 34 -20.55 -10.87 -11.35
C PRO A 34 -20.34 -12.38 -11.49
N ARG A 35 -19.42 -12.97 -10.74
CA ARG A 35 -19.12 -14.42 -10.79
C ARG A 35 -19.57 -15.17 -9.54
N VAL A 36 -20.28 -14.53 -8.61
CA VAL A 36 -20.69 -15.12 -7.34
C VAL A 36 -22.20 -15.20 -7.25
N GLN A 37 -22.73 -16.38 -6.96
CA GLN A 37 -24.10 -16.59 -6.51
C GLN A 37 -24.09 -16.77 -4.99
N LEU A 38 -24.61 -15.80 -4.25
CA LEU A 38 -24.53 -15.77 -2.79
C LEU A 38 -25.76 -16.39 -2.12
N HIS A 39 -25.51 -17.36 -1.25
CA HIS A 39 -26.49 -17.96 -0.34
C HIS A 39 -26.12 -17.63 1.10
N VAL A 40 -27.05 -17.13 1.89
CA VAL A 40 -26.78 -16.66 3.26
C VAL A 40 -27.54 -17.51 4.28
N SER A 41 -26.82 -17.98 5.30
CA SER A 41 -27.40 -18.66 6.45
C SER A 41 -26.90 -18.06 7.76
N SER A 42 -27.81 -17.82 8.70
CA SER A 42 -27.46 -17.49 10.08
C SER A 42 -27.57 -18.70 11.04
N ASP A 43 -28.18 -19.76 10.55
CA ASP A 43 -28.37 -21.02 11.26
C ASP A 43 -28.42 -22.16 10.23
N LEU A 44 -27.34 -22.90 10.12
CA LEU A 44 -27.20 -24.00 9.15
C LEU A 44 -28.17 -25.17 9.39
N VAL A 45 -28.73 -25.26 10.59
CA VAL A 45 -29.74 -26.30 10.92
C VAL A 45 -31.10 -25.92 10.36
N ARG A 46 -31.51 -24.66 10.54
CA ARG A 46 -32.79 -24.13 10.10
C ARG A 46 -32.81 -23.70 8.63
N THR A 47 -31.67 -23.18 8.17
CA THR A 47 -31.50 -22.66 6.82
C THR A 47 -30.22 -23.27 6.21
N PRO A 48 -30.26 -24.54 5.78
CA PRO A 48 -29.09 -25.19 5.20
C PRO A 48 -28.69 -24.52 3.89
N LEU A 49 -27.39 -24.55 3.59
CA LEU A 49 -26.88 -24.05 2.32
C LEU A 49 -27.20 -25.05 1.20
N PRO A 50 -27.46 -24.56 -0.03
CA PRO A 50 -27.67 -25.42 -1.18
C PRO A 50 -26.51 -26.38 -1.44
N ALA A 51 -26.81 -27.60 -1.88
CA ALA A 51 -25.80 -28.64 -2.12
C ALA A 51 -24.77 -28.28 -3.20
N HIS A 52 -25.07 -27.34 -4.08
CA HIS A 52 -24.18 -26.87 -5.14
C HIS A 52 -23.24 -25.75 -4.70
N CYS A 53 -23.26 -25.33 -3.44
CA CYS A 53 -22.27 -24.35 -2.95
C CYS A 53 -20.86 -24.98 -2.99
N ALA A 54 -19.98 -24.37 -3.77
CA ALA A 54 -18.59 -24.81 -3.89
C ALA A 54 -17.69 -24.28 -2.77
N VAL A 55 -18.06 -23.14 -2.18
CA VAL A 55 -17.31 -22.46 -1.12
C VAL A 55 -18.25 -22.02 -0.01
N VAL A 56 -17.86 -22.22 1.23
CA VAL A 56 -18.58 -21.73 2.43
C VAL A 56 -17.69 -20.75 3.17
N LEU A 57 -18.14 -19.48 3.28
CA LEU A 57 -17.48 -18.44 4.03
C LEU A 57 -18.04 -18.38 5.45
N ASN A 58 -17.20 -18.68 6.46
CA ASN A 58 -17.59 -18.57 7.86
C ASN A 58 -17.21 -17.19 8.43
N LEU A 59 -18.21 -16.33 8.63
CA LEU A 59 -18.08 -15.04 9.32
C LEU A 59 -18.63 -15.09 10.75
N SER A 60 -19.16 -16.23 11.18
CA SER A 60 -19.80 -16.39 12.49
C SER A 60 -18.78 -16.65 13.61
N ALA A 61 -19.27 -16.69 14.85
CA ALA A 61 -18.48 -17.14 15.99
C ALA A 61 -18.46 -18.68 16.13
N GLN A 62 -19.18 -19.41 15.27
CA GLN A 62 -19.22 -20.87 15.32
C GLN A 62 -17.83 -21.43 15.01
N HIS A 63 -17.47 -22.49 15.72
CA HIS A 63 -16.23 -23.20 15.45
C HIS A 63 -16.26 -23.82 14.04
N ASP A 64 -15.13 -23.80 13.36
CA ASP A 64 -15.05 -24.28 11.97
C ASP A 64 -15.53 -25.74 11.83
N ASP A 65 -15.28 -26.59 12.80
CA ASP A 65 -15.77 -27.97 12.83
C ASP A 65 -17.31 -28.07 12.84
N ALA A 66 -17.97 -27.16 13.56
CA ALA A 66 -19.43 -27.13 13.61
C ALA A 66 -20.04 -26.67 12.28
N VAL A 67 -19.34 -25.79 11.56
CA VAL A 67 -19.72 -25.35 10.20
C VAL A 67 -19.45 -26.48 9.21
N ARG A 68 -18.26 -27.09 9.29
CA ARG A 68 -17.82 -28.19 8.42
C ARG A 68 -18.79 -29.38 8.47
N ALA A 69 -19.25 -29.73 9.67
CA ALA A 69 -20.20 -30.83 9.87
C ALA A 69 -21.58 -30.61 9.19
N ARG A 70 -21.89 -29.39 8.77
CA ARG A 70 -23.20 -29.00 8.22
C ARG A 70 -23.12 -28.32 6.85
N MET A 71 -21.94 -28.19 6.29
CA MET A 71 -21.77 -27.63 4.96
C MET A 71 -21.98 -28.70 3.87
N PRO A 72 -22.26 -28.30 2.61
CA PRO A 72 -22.37 -29.24 1.50
C PRO A 72 -21.11 -30.07 1.31
N ALA A 73 -21.28 -31.33 0.95
CA ALA A 73 -20.16 -32.24 0.68
C ALA A 73 -19.29 -31.72 -0.47
N GLY A 74 -17.97 -31.72 -0.26
CA GLY A 74 -17.00 -31.22 -1.24
C GLY A 74 -16.86 -29.70 -1.31
N ALA A 75 -17.66 -28.93 -0.54
CA ALA A 75 -17.47 -27.49 -0.47
C ALA A 75 -16.19 -27.13 0.31
N GLN A 76 -15.50 -26.12 -0.14
CA GLN A 76 -14.33 -25.56 0.55
C GLN A 76 -14.78 -24.62 1.67
N LEU A 77 -14.27 -24.85 2.89
CA LEU A 77 -14.48 -23.91 4.01
C LEU A 77 -13.43 -22.81 3.97
N VAL A 78 -13.88 -21.55 4.01
CA VAL A 78 -13.02 -20.37 4.17
C VAL A 78 -13.50 -19.60 5.39
N THR A 79 -12.61 -19.36 6.33
CA THR A 79 -12.92 -18.64 7.57
C THR A 79 -12.23 -17.30 7.61
N LEU A 80 -12.99 -16.24 7.91
CA LEU A 80 -12.45 -14.91 8.12
C LEU A 80 -12.16 -14.64 9.59
N ARG A 81 -10.93 -14.24 9.86
CA ARG A 81 -10.42 -13.91 11.20
C ARG A 81 -9.84 -12.50 11.19
N TYR A 82 -9.97 -11.76 12.28
CA TYR A 82 -9.11 -10.62 12.54
C TYR A 82 -7.95 -11.05 13.45
N LEU A 83 -6.82 -10.36 13.34
CA LEU A 83 -5.69 -10.59 14.22
C LEU A 83 -5.67 -9.58 15.36
N GLU A 84 -5.53 -10.07 16.59
CA GLU A 84 -5.20 -9.24 17.75
C GLU A 84 -3.78 -8.66 17.61
N GLN A 85 -3.44 -7.67 18.43
CA GLN A 85 -2.10 -7.05 18.44
C GLN A 85 -0.97 -8.05 18.74
N ASN A 86 -1.27 -9.15 19.41
CA ASN A 86 -0.34 -10.25 19.67
C ASN A 86 -0.26 -11.27 18.53
N GLY A 87 -0.97 -11.03 17.43
CA GLY A 87 -1.04 -11.93 16.28
C GLY A 87 -2.05 -13.09 16.42
N ALA A 88 -2.79 -13.18 17.53
CA ALA A 88 -3.75 -14.25 17.72
C ALA A 88 -4.99 -14.06 16.82
N PRO A 89 -5.39 -15.08 16.01
CA PRO A 89 -6.57 -14.99 15.17
C PRO A 89 -7.86 -15.12 15.99
N ARG A 90 -8.83 -14.24 15.74
CA ARG A 90 -10.13 -14.22 16.41
C ARG A 90 -11.26 -14.12 15.38
N PRO A 91 -12.46 -14.64 15.68
CA PRO A 91 -13.61 -14.48 14.82
C PRO A 91 -13.90 -13.00 14.50
N LEU A 92 -14.20 -12.68 13.24
CA LEU A 92 -14.45 -11.30 12.82
C LEU A 92 -15.56 -10.60 13.62
N VAL A 93 -16.59 -11.36 14.06
CA VAL A 93 -17.68 -10.85 14.89
C VAL A 93 -17.24 -10.37 16.28
N ALA A 94 -16.08 -10.81 16.75
CA ALA A 94 -15.52 -10.42 18.04
C ALA A 94 -14.59 -9.20 17.94
N LEU A 95 -14.43 -8.57 16.74
CA LEU A 95 -13.56 -7.40 16.54
C LEU A 95 -13.99 -6.24 17.45
N PRO A 96 -13.18 -5.86 18.45
CA PRO A 96 -13.54 -4.78 19.37
C PRO A 96 -13.28 -3.42 18.74
N LEU A 97 -14.15 -2.45 19.01
CA LEU A 97 -13.98 -1.07 18.55
C LEU A 97 -12.64 -0.45 18.96
N SER A 98 -12.07 -0.92 20.07
CA SER A 98 -10.76 -0.45 20.56
C SER A 98 -9.61 -0.72 19.62
N GLN A 99 -9.70 -1.73 18.74
CA GLN A 99 -8.68 -2.00 17.73
C GLN A 99 -8.75 -1.07 16.52
N LEU A 100 -9.88 -0.41 16.31
CA LEU A 100 -10.05 0.55 15.21
C LEU A 100 -9.38 1.90 15.48
N TRP A 101 -8.91 2.12 16.71
CA TRP A 101 -8.30 3.36 17.15
C TRP A 101 -6.82 3.18 17.44
N ALA A 102 -5.99 4.01 16.79
CA ALA A 102 -4.59 4.12 17.16
C ALA A 102 -4.47 4.73 18.55
N ARG A 103 -3.77 4.07 19.47
CA ARG A 103 -3.52 4.57 20.83
C ARG A 103 -2.30 5.48 20.84
N PRO A 104 -2.35 6.66 21.49
CA PRO A 104 -1.14 7.41 21.77
C PRO A 104 -0.36 6.68 22.86
N THR A 105 0.87 6.32 22.60
CA THR A 105 1.81 5.83 23.62
C THR A 105 2.67 7.00 24.05
N LEU A 106 2.64 7.36 25.34
CA LEU A 106 3.59 8.30 25.94
C LEU A 106 4.84 7.49 26.30
N VAL A 107 5.95 7.80 25.65
CA VAL A 107 7.26 7.30 26.07
C VAL A 107 7.79 8.29 27.10
N PRO A 108 8.09 7.85 28.35
CA PRO A 108 8.66 8.73 29.36
C PRO A 108 9.98 9.36 28.85
N GLY A 109 10.11 10.67 28.98
CA GLY A 109 11.34 11.40 28.64
C GLY A 109 11.50 11.81 27.17
N GLN A 110 10.61 11.40 26.25
CA GLN A 110 10.58 11.91 24.88
C GLN A 110 9.41 12.86 24.68
N ARG A 111 9.59 13.94 23.90
CA ARG A 111 8.47 14.73 23.35
C ARG A 111 7.51 13.71 22.74
N ALA A 112 6.22 13.77 23.10
CA ALA A 112 5.20 12.80 22.78
C ALA A 112 5.28 12.35 21.29
N VAL A 113 6.12 11.37 21.03
CA VAL A 113 6.15 10.65 19.76
C VAL A 113 4.91 9.80 19.81
N LEU A 114 3.94 10.18 19.00
CA LEU A 114 2.73 9.40 18.84
C LEU A 114 3.15 8.00 18.39
N ALA A 115 2.85 6.99 19.19
CA ALA A 115 3.03 5.61 18.78
C ALA A 115 2.45 5.38 17.38
N PRO A 116 3.07 4.52 16.57
CA PRO A 116 2.55 4.18 15.28
C PRO A 116 1.09 3.75 15.41
N PRO A 117 0.22 4.07 14.43
CA PRO A 117 -1.16 3.59 14.44
C PRO A 117 -1.15 2.06 14.56
N GLY A 118 -2.03 1.51 15.39
CA GLY A 118 -2.19 0.06 15.49
C GLY A 118 -2.50 -0.53 14.11
N LEU A 119 -1.98 -1.71 13.85
CA LEU A 119 -2.30 -2.46 12.64
C LEU A 119 -3.65 -3.16 12.81
N LEU A 120 -4.44 -3.14 11.74
CA LEU A 120 -5.64 -3.96 11.57
C LEU A 120 -5.29 -5.04 10.56
N ALA A 121 -5.47 -6.29 10.90
CA ALA A 121 -5.25 -7.38 9.96
C ALA A 121 -6.45 -8.31 9.92
N LEU A 122 -6.84 -8.69 8.70
CA LEU A 122 -7.80 -9.75 8.42
C LEU A 122 -7.10 -10.89 7.71
N GLU A 123 -7.49 -12.11 8.02
CA GLU A 123 -7.03 -13.31 7.35
C GLU A 123 -8.21 -14.14 6.86
N ALA A 124 -8.08 -14.68 5.66
CA ALA A 124 -8.88 -15.76 5.15
C ALA A 124 -8.06 -17.05 5.26
N ARG A 125 -8.60 -18.04 5.95
CA ARG A 125 -7.97 -19.34 6.14
C ARG A 125 -8.86 -20.44 5.59
N ASP A 126 -8.25 -21.49 5.07
CA ASP A 126 -8.98 -22.69 4.69
C ASP A 126 -9.45 -23.51 5.91
N GLY A 127 -10.14 -24.61 5.62
CA GLY A 127 -10.63 -25.50 6.65
C GLY A 127 -9.53 -26.17 7.48
N ASP A 128 -8.31 -26.25 7.01
CA ASP A 128 -7.16 -26.83 7.71
C ASP A 128 -6.33 -25.77 8.44
N GLY A 129 -6.80 -24.50 8.38
CA GLY A 129 -6.17 -23.37 9.03
C GLY A 129 -5.04 -22.73 8.22
N ALA A 130 -4.77 -23.20 7.01
CA ALA A 130 -3.76 -22.58 6.15
C ALA A 130 -4.20 -21.20 5.68
N LEU A 131 -3.25 -20.26 5.61
CA LEU A 131 -3.51 -18.89 5.18
C LEU A 131 -3.73 -18.85 3.67
N LEU A 132 -4.94 -18.45 3.24
CA LEU A 132 -5.28 -18.26 1.83
C LEU A 132 -4.98 -16.83 1.37
N ALA A 133 -5.36 -15.86 2.18
CA ALA A 133 -5.16 -14.45 1.88
C ALA A 133 -5.12 -13.61 3.16
N ARG A 134 -4.49 -12.44 3.08
CA ARG A 134 -4.39 -11.50 4.19
C ARG A 134 -4.60 -10.07 3.70
N TRP A 135 -5.24 -9.27 4.53
CA TRP A 135 -5.37 -7.84 4.36
C TRP A 135 -4.86 -7.13 5.61
N GLU A 136 -4.08 -6.07 5.43
CA GLU A 136 -3.61 -5.21 6.51
C GLU A 136 -3.99 -3.76 6.25
N GLY A 137 -4.28 -3.03 7.31
CA GLY A 137 -4.56 -1.62 7.28
C GLY A 137 -4.11 -0.93 8.55
N ARG A 138 -3.94 0.38 8.50
CA ARG A 138 -3.59 1.18 9.68
C ARG A 138 -4.85 1.69 10.37
N ALA A 139 -4.92 1.52 11.70
CA ALA A 139 -5.93 2.18 12.51
C ALA A 139 -5.75 3.70 12.44
N HIS A 140 -6.82 4.44 12.22
CA HIS A 140 -6.72 5.89 12.04
C HIS A 140 -6.78 6.61 13.40
N ARG A 141 -5.81 7.51 13.68
CA ARG A 141 -5.69 8.21 14.98
C ARG A 141 -6.90 9.04 15.37
N LYS A 142 -7.60 9.64 14.40
CA LYS A 142 -8.64 10.65 14.64
C LYS A 142 -10.03 10.24 14.18
N ARG A 143 -10.13 9.25 13.30
CA ARG A 143 -11.39 8.89 12.65
C ARG A 143 -11.52 7.38 12.56
N ALA A 144 -12.06 6.74 13.57
CA ALA A 144 -12.41 5.30 13.53
C ALA A 144 -13.23 4.95 12.27
N GLY A 145 -14.06 5.86 11.77
CA GLY A 145 -14.81 5.70 10.53
C GLY A 145 -13.95 5.48 9.28
N ARG A 146 -12.71 6.00 9.23
CA ARG A 146 -11.78 5.69 8.12
C ARG A 146 -11.23 4.28 8.20
N ALA A 147 -10.90 3.81 9.40
CA ALA A 147 -10.45 2.43 9.61
C ALA A 147 -11.58 1.44 9.27
N VAL A 148 -12.81 1.75 9.68
CA VAL A 148 -14.01 0.97 9.29
C VAL A 148 -14.18 0.94 7.78
N ARG A 149 -14.09 2.08 7.10
CA ARG A 149 -14.21 2.16 5.65
C ARG A 149 -13.13 1.32 4.95
N ALA A 150 -11.88 1.43 5.39
CA ALA A 150 -10.77 0.64 4.85
C ALA A 150 -11.03 -0.87 5.02
N LEU A 151 -11.50 -1.32 6.19
CA LEU A 151 -11.90 -2.70 6.42
C LEU A 151 -13.04 -3.14 5.47
N LEU A 152 -14.06 -2.31 5.30
CA LEU A 152 -15.20 -2.61 4.44
C LEU A 152 -14.81 -2.68 2.96
N GLN A 153 -13.79 -1.96 2.54
CA GLN A 153 -13.25 -2.01 1.18
C GLN A 153 -12.25 -3.16 1.00
N GLY A 154 -11.42 -3.45 2.00
CA GLY A 154 -10.39 -4.48 1.93
C GLY A 154 -10.92 -5.92 2.06
N ALA A 155 -11.93 -6.14 2.88
CA ALA A 155 -12.46 -7.48 3.13
C ALA A 155 -13.03 -8.18 1.87
N PRO A 156 -13.73 -7.51 0.94
CA PRO A 156 -14.16 -8.13 -0.31
C PRO A 156 -12.99 -8.56 -1.21
N LEU A 157 -11.91 -7.77 -1.28
CA LEU A 157 -10.71 -8.16 -2.02
C LEU A 157 -10.04 -9.38 -1.41
N LEU A 158 -9.92 -9.41 -0.08
CA LEU A 158 -9.40 -10.55 0.65
C LEU A 158 -10.17 -11.83 0.31
N ILE A 159 -11.50 -11.75 0.26
CA ILE A 159 -12.34 -12.89 -0.11
C ILE A 159 -12.13 -13.27 -1.58
N ALA A 160 -12.10 -12.29 -2.49
CA ALA A 160 -11.87 -12.55 -3.90
C ALA A 160 -10.52 -13.24 -4.13
N ASP A 161 -9.48 -12.82 -3.42
CA ASP A 161 -8.16 -13.44 -3.48
C ASP A 161 -8.15 -14.83 -2.87
N ALA A 162 -8.82 -15.04 -1.73
CA ALA A 162 -8.97 -16.36 -1.12
C ALA A 162 -9.69 -17.34 -2.04
N LEU A 163 -10.73 -16.88 -2.76
CA LEU A 163 -11.45 -17.69 -3.74
C LEU A 163 -10.63 -17.96 -5.01
N ALA A 164 -9.74 -17.04 -5.39
CA ALA A 164 -8.85 -17.23 -6.54
C ALA A 164 -7.62 -18.08 -6.21
N ALA A 165 -7.21 -18.09 -4.94
CA ALA A 165 -6.01 -18.76 -4.44
C ALA A 165 -6.13 -20.30 -4.39
N ASN A 166 -7.03 -20.90 -5.10
CA ASN A 166 -7.40 -22.33 -5.10
C ASN A 166 -6.23 -23.32 -5.17
N ALA A 167 -4.99 -22.95 -4.85
CA ALA A 167 -3.88 -23.91 -4.84
C ALA A 167 -2.54 -23.45 -4.22
N ARG A 168 -2.30 -22.24 -3.80
CA ARG A 168 -0.95 -21.89 -3.32
C ARG A 168 -1.00 -21.04 -2.06
N PRO A 169 -0.41 -21.52 -0.91
CA PRO A 169 -0.25 -20.68 0.28
C PRO A 169 0.59 -19.45 -0.08
N SER A 170 0.06 -18.26 0.15
CA SER A 170 0.84 -17.04 -0.04
C SER A 170 1.99 -17.02 0.97
N HIS A 171 3.24 -16.89 0.49
CA HIS A 171 4.43 -16.75 1.32
C HIS A 171 4.50 -15.38 2.03
N THR A 172 3.40 -14.87 2.52
CA THR A 172 3.30 -13.55 3.14
C THR A 172 3.88 -13.57 4.56
N GLN A 173 5.08 -13.04 4.72
CA GLN A 173 5.56 -12.65 6.04
C GLN A 173 4.70 -11.49 6.55
N SER A 174 4.15 -11.65 7.75
CA SER A 174 3.32 -10.65 8.39
C SER A 174 4.13 -9.45 8.86
N SER A 175 3.70 -8.22 8.53
CA SER A 175 4.21 -7.00 9.16
C SER A 175 4.06 -7.01 10.68
N LEU A 176 3.08 -7.77 11.21
CA LEU A 176 2.87 -7.96 12.65
C LEU A 176 3.98 -8.79 13.32
N ALA A 177 4.67 -9.67 12.58
CA ALA A 177 5.75 -10.49 13.12
C ALA A 177 7.01 -9.67 13.46
N ASN A 178 7.23 -8.54 12.77
CA ASN A 178 8.38 -7.68 12.96
C ASN A 178 8.11 -6.46 13.88
N GLY A 179 6.84 -6.19 14.18
CA GLY A 179 6.43 -5.08 15.05
C GLY A 179 6.24 -5.54 16.49
N GLN A 180 7.29 -5.48 17.31
CA GLN A 180 7.15 -5.60 18.76
C GLN A 180 6.33 -4.42 19.31
N SER A 181 5.02 -4.51 19.25
CA SER A 181 4.13 -3.67 20.05
C SER A 181 3.61 -4.47 21.24
N ARG A 182 4.48 -4.73 22.21
CA ARG A 182 4.09 -5.20 23.54
C ARG A 182 3.48 -4.02 24.29
N MET A 183 2.16 -3.92 24.36
CA MET A 183 1.46 -3.42 25.55
C MET A 183 -0.02 -3.75 25.48
N GLY A 184 -0.40 -4.83 26.16
CA GLY A 184 -1.79 -5.14 26.48
C GLY A 184 -2.29 -4.13 27.53
N ILE A 185 -3.39 -3.45 27.23
CA ILE A 185 -4.20 -2.76 28.24
C ILE A 185 -5.60 -3.32 28.12
N HIS A 186 -5.96 -4.16 29.06
CA HIS A 186 -7.32 -4.60 29.26
C HIS A 186 -8.10 -3.43 29.90
N GLY A 187 -9.04 -2.85 29.20
CA GLY A 187 -9.98 -1.86 29.72
C GLY A 187 -11.34 -2.08 29.09
N GLY A 188 -12.41 -1.99 29.88
CA GLY A 188 -13.78 -2.11 29.40
C GLY A 188 -14.12 -1.06 28.34
N ALA A 189 -15.22 -1.26 27.61
CA ALA A 189 -15.66 -0.38 26.53
C ALA A 189 -15.82 1.09 26.98
N LEU A 190 -16.29 1.32 28.20
CA LEU A 190 -16.47 2.67 28.79
C LEU A 190 -15.14 3.37 29.03
N THR A 191 -14.15 2.69 29.61
CA THR A 191 -12.81 3.24 29.84
C THR A 191 -12.09 3.56 28.53
N THR A 192 -12.30 2.77 27.49
CA THR A 192 -11.78 3.02 26.15
C THR A 192 -12.44 4.24 25.51
N ALA A 193 -13.77 4.39 25.65
CA ALA A 193 -14.50 5.54 25.11
C ALA A 193 -14.11 6.85 25.83
N LEU A 194 -13.97 6.83 27.16
CA LEU A 194 -13.53 7.99 27.94
C LEU A 194 -12.09 8.41 27.60
N ARG A 195 -11.17 7.47 27.47
CA ARG A 195 -9.78 7.75 27.05
C ARG A 195 -9.71 8.31 25.64
N TYR A 196 -10.55 7.80 24.74
CA TYR A 196 -10.65 8.33 23.38
C TYR A 196 -11.21 9.75 23.35
N GLY A 197 -12.28 10.01 24.11
CA GLY A 197 -12.85 11.36 24.27
C GLY A 197 -11.83 12.36 24.83
N ALA A 198 -11.11 11.98 25.89
CA ALA A 198 -10.03 12.79 26.45
C ALA A 198 -8.89 13.03 25.44
N HIS A 199 -8.54 12.02 24.62
CA HIS A 199 -7.54 12.17 23.57
C HIS A 199 -8.00 13.13 22.46
N LEU A 200 -9.25 13.04 22.01
CA LEU A 200 -9.83 13.96 21.01
C LEU A 200 -9.86 15.39 21.54
N LEU A 201 -10.27 15.57 22.80
CA LEU A 201 -10.29 16.89 23.44
C LEU A 201 -8.88 17.48 23.54
N ARG A 202 -7.93 16.70 24.06
CA ARG A 202 -6.51 17.10 24.13
C ARG A 202 -5.95 17.43 22.74
N ASP A 203 -6.21 16.61 21.74
CA ASP A 203 -5.71 16.83 20.37
C ASP A 203 -6.32 18.12 19.77
N THR A 204 -7.58 18.40 20.08
CA THR A 204 -8.26 19.63 19.65
C THR A 204 -7.67 20.85 20.34
N VAL A 205 -7.44 20.78 21.67
CA VAL A 205 -6.82 21.86 22.45
C VAL A 205 -5.38 22.10 22.03
N VAL A 206 -4.57 21.04 21.91
CA VAL A 206 -3.16 21.15 21.50
C VAL A 206 -3.02 21.71 20.08
N ARG A 207 -3.92 21.37 19.16
CA ARG A 207 -3.93 21.93 17.79
C ARG A 207 -4.27 23.41 17.74
N ARG A 208 -5.08 23.90 18.66
CA ARG A 208 -5.41 25.33 18.73
C ARG A 208 -4.16 26.18 19.09
N TRP A 209 -3.17 25.55 19.73
CA TRP A 209 -1.95 26.20 20.21
C TRP A 209 -0.69 25.81 19.43
N ARG A 210 -0.78 24.83 18.51
CA ARG A 210 0.33 24.48 17.61
C ARG A 210 0.04 25.06 16.23
N PRO A 211 1.03 25.64 15.56
CA PRO A 211 0.91 25.95 14.14
C PRO A 211 0.62 24.64 13.39
N ASP A 212 -0.24 24.73 12.38
CA ASP A 212 -0.46 23.59 11.48
C ASP A 212 0.89 23.20 10.87
N GLU A 213 1.29 21.95 11.08
CA GLU A 213 2.51 21.39 10.50
C GLU A 213 2.15 20.63 9.22
N ALA A 214 2.90 20.86 8.16
CA ALA A 214 2.86 20.10 6.93
C ALA A 214 4.05 19.16 6.83
N GLU A 215 3.85 18.03 6.17
CA GLU A 215 4.93 17.16 5.74
C GLU A 215 5.51 17.73 4.44
N GLN A 216 6.80 18.03 4.43
CA GLN A 216 7.51 18.46 3.24
C GLN A 216 8.48 17.38 2.80
N TRP A 217 8.27 16.87 1.60
CA TRP A 217 9.15 15.95 0.91
C TRP A 217 10.15 16.71 0.05
N ALA A 218 11.38 16.21 -0.04
CA ALA A 218 12.43 16.74 -0.88
C ALA A 218 13.27 15.59 -1.47
N ILE A 219 13.94 15.86 -2.57
CA ILE A 219 14.79 14.89 -3.27
C ILE A 219 16.25 15.11 -2.87
N GLY A 220 16.94 14.02 -2.54
CA GLY A 220 18.36 13.97 -2.31
C GLY A 220 19.08 13.24 -3.45
N LEU A 221 20.18 13.79 -3.90
CA LEU A 221 21.11 13.21 -4.86
C LEU A 221 22.44 12.93 -4.18
N ALA A 222 23.05 11.80 -4.45
CA ALA A 222 24.37 11.45 -3.94
C ALA A 222 25.12 10.57 -4.95
N VAL A 223 26.46 10.63 -4.92
CA VAL A 223 27.29 9.65 -5.62
C VAL A 223 27.24 8.33 -4.84
N ALA A 224 26.94 7.25 -5.50
CA ALA A 224 26.84 5.91 -4.91
C ALA A 224 28.25 5.30 -4.74
N GLU A 225 28.90 5.57 -3.62
CA GLU A 225 30.19 4.97 -3.26
C GLU A 225 29.98 3.52 -2.76
N GLY A 226 29.69 2.60 -3.66
CA GLY A 226 29.62 1.14 -3.34
C GLY A 226 28.57 0.69 -2.32
N GLY A 227 28.02 1.60 -1.53
CA GLY A 227 26.98 1.36 -0.52
C GLY A 227 25.56 1.63 -1.04
N VAL A 228 24.56 1.12 -0.31
CA VAL A 228 23.14 1.37 -0.64
C VAL A 228 22.64 2.65 0.04
N ASP A 229 23.25 3.05 1.14
CA ASP A 229 22.90 4.25 1.90
C ASP A 229 24.03 5.30 1.83
N PRO A 230 23.70 6.53 1.41
CA PRO A 230 24.66 7.62 1.40
C PRO A 230 24.87 8.16 2.83
N ARG A 231 26.04 8.75 3.08
CA ARG A 231 26.25 9.53 4.31
C ARG A 231 25.38 10.79 4.27
N PRO A 232 24.82 11.23 5.41
CA PRO A 232 23.92 12.39 5.47
C PRO A 232 24.49 13.65 4.82
N GLU A 233 25.78 13.91 5.01
CA GLU A 233 26.52 15.05 4.49
C GLU A 233 26.83 14.96 2.98
N ALA A 234 26.81 13.76 2.41
CA ALA A 234 27.04 13.54 0.98
C ALA A 234 25.77 13.78 0.13
N ILE A 235 24.61 13.99 0.76
CA ILE A 235 23.36 14.20 0.07
C ILE A 235 23.20 15.67 -0.32
N GLN A 236 23.14 15.92 -1.61
CA GLN A 236 22.75 17.21 -2.15
C GLN A 236 21.21 17.26 -2.28
N TRP A 237 20.57 18.14 -1.52
CA TRP A 237 19.11 18.23 -1.48
C TRP A 237 18.59 19.26 -2.48
N LEU A 238 17.72 18.81 -3.39
CA LEU A 238 16.84 19.64 -4.18
C LEU A 238 15.66 20.07 -3.31
N HIS A 239 15.75 21.31 -2.78
CA HIS A 239 14.73 21.85 -1.88
C HIS A 239 13.53 22.37 -2.65
N PRO A 240 12.31 21.86 -2.38
CA PRO A 240 11.12 22.42 -2.96
C PRO A 240 10.80 23.80 -2.37
N PRO A 241 10.04 24.65 -3.07
CA PRO A 241 9.39 25.83 -2.51
C PRO A 241 8.52 25.46 -1.29
N ALA A 242 8.26 26.44 -0.41
CA ALA A 242 7.55 26.21 0.85
C ALA A 242 6.09 25.77 0.67
N ASP A 243 5.50 25.98 -0.50
CA ASP A 243 4.10 25.66 -0.81
C ASP A 243 3.91 24.26 -1.42
N ARG A 244 4.99 23.49 -1.62
CA ARG A 244 4.93 22.16 -2.26
C ARG A 244 5.97 21.17 -1.76
N GLY A 245 5.85 19.92 -2.17
CA GLY A 245 6.81 18.84 -1.98
C GLY A 245 7.32 18.31 -3.30
N TYR A 246 8.53 17.73 -3.29
CA TYR A 246 9.13 16.94 -4.35
C TYR A 246 9.36 15.53 -3.85
N ALA A 247 8.88 14.53 -4.58
CA ALA A 247 8.94 13.13 -4.18
C ALA A 247 9.15 12.21 -5.40
N ASP A 248 9.29 10.92 -5.15
CA ASP A 248 9.39 9.89 -6.19
C ASP A 248 10.45 10.17 -7.26
N PRO A 249 11.73 10.37 -6.88
CA PRO A 249 12.77 10.65 -7.85
C PRO A 249 13.15 9.41 -8.66
N PHE A 250 13.24 9.56 -10.00
CA PHE A 250 13.79 8.57 -10.90
C PHE A 250 14.82 9.20 -11.83
N LEU A 251 15.97 8.54 -11.96
CA LEU A 251 17.03 8.94 -12.87
C LEU A 251 16.85 8.27 -14.23
N PHE A 252 17.12 9.01 -15.29
CA PHE A 252 16.99 8.54 -16.65
C PHE A 252 18.10 9.12 -17.53
N SER A 253 18.67 8.33 -18.44
CA SER A 253 19.67 8.77 -19.39
C SER A 253 19.10 8.77 -20.81
N TRP A 254 19.23 9.91 -21.51
CA TRP A 254 18.75 10.09 -22.87
C TRP A 254 19.71 10.94 -23.69
N GLN A 255 20.17 10.40 -24.84
CA GLN A 255 21.07 11.09 -25.77
C GLN A 255 22.35 11.67 -25.12
N GLY A 256 22.88 10.94 -24.12
CA GLY A 256 24.09 11.36 -23.39
C GLY A 256 23.84 12.33 -22.24
N GLU A 257 22.62 12.80 -22.05
CA GLU A 257 22.24 13.64 -20.93
C GLU A 257 21.53 12.80 -19.84
N ARG A 258 21.76 13.16 -18.56
CA ARG A 258 21.06 12.56 -17.43
C ARG A 258 19.94 13.49 -16.97
N TRP A 259 18.83 12.89 -16.61
CA TRP A 259 17.61 13.58 -16.18
C TRP A 259 17.08 13.00 -14.88
N LEU A 260 16.52 13.85 -14.05
CA LEU A 260 15.75 13.50 -12.87
C LEU A 260 14.28 13.78 -13.18
N PHE A 261 13.45 12.73 -13.14
CA PHE A 261 11.99 12.81 -13.18
C PHE A 261 11.46 12.65 -11.78
N PHE A 262 10.41 13.37 -11.40
CA PHE A 262 9.88 13.35 -10.04
C PHE A 262 8.44 13.85 -9.96
N GLU A 263 7.78 13.53 -8.85
CA GLU A 263 6.50 14.11 -8.48
C GLU A 263 6.69 15.50 -7.88
N GLU A 264 5.86 16.45 -8.31
CA GLU A 264 5.68 17.73 -7.66
C GLU A 264 4.25 17.89 -7.20
N VAL A 265 4.04 18.11 -5.89
CA VAL A 265 2.71 18.17 -5.28
C VAL A 265 2.54 19.44 -4.44
N PRO A 266 1.51 20.29 -4.72
CA PRO A 266 1.20 21.47 -3.90
C PRO A 266 0.62 21.07 -2.53
N HIS A 267 1.06 21.71 -1.45
CA HIS A 267 0.55 21.44 -0.10
C HIS A 267 -0.90 21.89 0.10
N ALA A 268 -1.40 22.81 -0.71
CA ALA A 268 -2.76 23.35 -0.60
C ALA A 268 -3.87 22.44 -1.16
N GLY A 269 -3.62 21.12 -1.30
CA GLY A 269 -4.59 20.15 -1.81
C GLY A 269 -4.67 20.13 -3.33
N GLY A 270 -3.60 20.52 -4.03
CA GLY A 270 -3.45 20.35 -5.47
C GLY A 270 -3.16 18.90 -5.88
N LEU A 271 -3.28 18.64 -7.17
CA LEU A 271 -2.93 17.36 -7.78
C LEU A 271 -1.41 17.32 -8.03
N GLY A 272 -0.80 16.16 -7.82
CA GLY A 272 0.57 15.90 -8.23
C GLY A 272 0.72 15.96 -9.75
N VAL A 273 1.84 16.48 -10.21
CA VAL A 273 2.25 16.51 -11.61
C VAL A 273 3.64 15.91 -11.74
N ILE A 274 3.99 15.46 -12.94
CA ILE A 274 5.35 15.01 -13.20
C ILE A 274 6.19 16.21 -13.68
N ALA A 275 7.34 16.37 -13.03
CA ALA A 275 8.35 17.34 -13.38
C ALA A 275 9.67 16.64 -13.72
N ALA A 276 10.53 17.33 -14.49
CA ALA A 276 11.87 16.86 -14.77
C ALA A 276 12.87 18.01 -14.82
N LEU A 277 14.14 17.68 -14.59
CA LEU A 277 15.27 18.59 -14.78
C LEU A 277 16.55 17.81 -15.17
N PRO A 278 17.50 18.45 -15.86
CA PRO A 278 18.78 17.82 -16.19
C PRO A 278 19.65 17.65 -14.94
N VAL A 279 20.45 16.59 -14.92
CA VAL A 279 21.43 16.29 -13.86
C VAL A 279 22.83 16.43 -14.46
N HIS A 280 23.65 17.28 -13.87
CA HIS A 280 25.04 17.50 -14.31
C HIS A 280 25.92 16.24 -14.06
N ALA A 281 27.08 16.22 -14.70
CA ALA A 281 28.03 15.10 -14.59
C ALA A 281 28.47 14.81 -13.14
N ASP A 282 28.58 15.84 -12.33
CA ASP A 282 28.93 15.78 -10.91
C ASP A 282 27.76 15.44 -9.98
N GLY A 283 26.57 15.17 -10.52
CA GLY A 283 25.35 14.89 -9.77
C GLY A 283 24.62 16.13 -9.26
N THR A 284 25.08 17.34 -9.57
CA THR A 284 24.38 18.57 -9.21
C THR A 284 23.19 18.84 -10.15
N VAL A 285 22.26 19.65 -9.69
CA VAL A 285 21.05 20.05 -10.44
C VAL A 285 20.82 21.56 -10.30
N ASP A 286 20.34 22.17 -11.39
CA ASP A 286 19.82 23.54 -11.35
C ASP A 286 18.30 23.51 -11.19
N SER A 287 17.81 23.94 -10.03
CA SER A 287 16.37 23.99 -9.75
C SER A 287 15.60 24.93 -10.70
N ALA A 288 16.27 25.94 -11.30
CA ALA A 288 15.66 26.83 -12.28
C ALA A 288 15.40 26.14 -13.63
N ALA A 289 16.11 25.06 -13.93
CA ALA A 289 15.91 24.24 -15.14
C ALA A 289 14.70 23.28 -15.03
N ARG A 290 14.00 23.28 -13.90
CA ARG A 290 12.81 22.44 -13.67
C ARG A 290 11.74 22.74 -14.71
N ARG A 291 11.17 21.68 -15.30
CA ARG A 291 10.04 21.73 -16.24
C ARG A 291 8.94 20.80 -15.77
N GLU A 292 7.69 21.24 -15.91
CA GLU A 292 6.53 20.34 -15.83
C GLU A 292 6.47 19.57 -17.16
N VAL A 293 6.39 18.24 -17.08
CA VAL A 293 6.46 17.37 -18.26
C VAL A 293 5.16 16.63 -18.52
N LEU A 294 4.35 16.40 -17.47
CA LEU A 294 3.03 15.79 -17.60
C LEU A 294 2.07 16.29 -16.52
N ARG A 295 0.86 16.67 -16.95
CA ARG A 295 -0.27 17.05 -16.09
C ARG A 295 -1.55 16.44 -16.59
N HIS A 296 -2.37 15.91 -15.67
CA HIS A 296 -3.71 15.43 -15.95
C HIS A 296 -4.74 16.09 -15.01
N ALA A 297 -6.02 15.80 -15.23
CA ALA A 297 -7.11 16.22 -14.35
C ALA A 297 -7.17 15.37 -13.03
N HIS A 298 -6.26 14.43 -12.85
CA HIS A 298 -6.08 13.60 -11.69
C HIS A 298 -4.61 13.64 -11.24
N HIS A 299 -4.36 13.11 -10.04
CA HIS A 299 -3.03 13.05 -9.45
C HIS A 299 -2.10 12.13 -10.24
N LEU A 300 -0.87 12.58 -10.45
CA LEU A 300 0.23 11.82 -11.05
C LEU A 300 1.40 11.77 -10.07
N SER A 301 2.04 10.60 -9.95
CA SER A 301 3.24 10.38 -9.13
C SER A 301 4.08 9.23 -9.69
N PHE A 302 5.20 8.93 -9.07
CA PHE A 302 6.05 7.77 -9.33
C PHE A 302 6.44 7.60 -10.80
N PRO A 303 7.10 8.59 -11.44
CA PRO A 303 7.46 8.55 -12.85
C PRO A 303 8.64 7.65 -13.13
N THR A 304 8.54 6.75 -14.10
CA THR A 304 9.67 5.99 -14.66
C THR A 304 9.69 6.14 -16.17
N VAL A 305 10.88 6.21 -16.76
CA VAL A 305 11.04 6.29 -18.22
C VAL A 305 11.75 5.06 -18.73
N HIS A 306 11.21 4.47 -19.79
CA HIS A 306 11.72 3.26 -20.43
C HIS A 306 12.03 3.53 -21.90
N ILE A 307 13.13 2.99 -22.42
CA ILE A 307 13.45 3.05 -23.86
C ILE A 307 13.07 1.70 -24.46
N VAL A 308 12.22 1.74 -25.47
CA VAL A 308 11.84 0.57 -26.26
C VAL A 308 11.91 0.95 -27.74
N ASP A 309 12.62 0.18 -28.52
CA ASP A 309 12.84 0.43 -29.95
C ASP A 309 13.35 1.87 -30.24
N GLY A 310 14.25 2.37 -29.36
CA GLY A 310 14.82 3.71 -29.47
C GLY A 310 13.89 4.86 -29.11
N MET A 311 12.70 4.57 -28.55
CA MET A 311 11.70 5.56 -28.18
C MET A 311 11.46 5.59 -26.67
N PRO A 312 11.45 6.77 -26.02
CA PRO A 312 11.12 6.89 -24.60
C PRO A 312 9.61 6.74 -24.35
N TYR A 313 9.28 6.01 -23.30
CA TYR A 313 7.92 5.84 -22.75
C TYR A 313 7.93 6.19 -21.26
N LEU A 314 7.05 7.08 -20.85
CA LEU A 314 6.85 7.44 -19.45
C LEU A 314 5.72 6.59 -18.86
N LEU A 315 6.00 5.94 -17.75
CA LEU A 315 5.02 5.29 -16.89
C LEU A 315 4.92 6.10 -15.60
N CYS A 316 3.70 6.36 -15.12
CA CYS A 316 3.48 6.98 -13.81
C CYS A 316 2.23 6.42 -13.14
N GLU A 317 2.07 6.69 -11.85
CA GLU A 317 0.85 6.38 -11.12
C GLU A 317 -0.30 7.24 -11.63
N GLU A 318 -1.39 6.58 -12.04
CA GLU A 318 -2.69 7.17 -12.40
C GLU A 318 -3.83 6.46 -11.66
N GLY A 319 -3.62 6.09 -10.40
CA GLY A 319 -4.51 5.23 -9.64
C GLY A 319 -5.97 5.69 -9.61
N SER A 320 -6.19 7.02 -9.57
CA SER A 320 -7.56 7.58 -9.60
C SER A 320 -8.24 7.48 -10.96
N ALA A 321 -7.50 7.28 -12.05
CA ALA A 321 -8.06 6.99 -13.37
C ALA A 321 -8.46 5.51 -13.54
N GLY A 322 -8.03 4.63 -12.60
CA GLY A 322 -8.33 3.20 -12.62
C GLY A 322 -7.60 2.41 -13.69
N VAL A 323 -6.48 2.93 -14.20
CA VAL A 323 -5.70 2.31 -15.27
C VAL A 323 -4.21 2.38 -14.97
N VAL A 324 -3.44 1.47 -15.60
CA VAL A 324 -1.99 1.58 -15.73
C VAL A 324 -1.67 1.73 -17.23
N ARG A 325 -1.07 2.85 -17.62
CA ARG A 325 -0.76 3.13 -19.02
C ARG A 325 0.61 3.75 -19.20
N LEU A 326 1.11 3.67 -20.42
CA LEU A 326 2.30 4.37 -20.88
C LEU A 326 1.92 5.67 -21.60
N HIS A 327 2.85 6.62 -21.57
CA HIS A 327 2.81 7.82 -22.38
C HIS A 327 4.03 7.79 -23.32
N ARG A 328 3.78 7.82 -24.63
CA ARG A 328 4.83 7.85 -25.64
C ARG A 328 5.42 9.24 -25.74
N CYS A 329 6.73 9.37 -25.79
CA CYS A 329 7.41 10.63 -26.03
C CYS A 329 7.14 11.13 -27.45
N VAL A 330 6.68 12.37 -27.57
CA VAL A 330 6.54 13.11 -28.84
C VAL A 330 7.68 14.10 -28.99
N ARG A 331 8.03 14.77 -27.91
CA ARG A 331 9.19 15.65 -27.79
C ARG A 331 9.73 15.56 -26.36
N PHE A 332 10.97 15.14 -26.22
CA PHE A 332 11.62 15.03 -24.93
C PHE A 332 12.08 16.41 -24.42
N PRO A 333 11.92 16.72 -23.11
CA PRO A 333 11.32 15.90 -22.07
C PRO A 333 9.83 16.21 -21.82
N ASP A 334 9.19 17.15 -22.52
CA ASP A 334 8.01 17.88 -22.08
C ASP A 334 6.72 17.59 -22.88
N ARG A 335 6.75 16.70 -23.88
CA ARG A 335 5.53 16.34 -24.61
C ARG A 335 5.35 14.85 -24.75
N TRP A 336 4.29 14.34 -24.10
CA TRP A 336 3.94 12.94 -24.00
C TRP A 336 2.49 12.72 -24.43
N GLU A 337 2.21 11.60 -25.10
CA GLU A 337 0.88 11.19 -25.53
C GLU A 337 0.47 9.90 -24.83
N PRO A 338 -0.73 9.84 -24.19
CA PRO A 338 -1.20 8.64 -23.54
C PRO A 338 -1.47 7.53 -24.56
N LEU A 339 -1.08 6.31 -24.20
CA LEU A 339 -1.40 5.10 -24.94
C LEU A 339 -2.63 4.38 -24.33
N PRO A 340 -3.21 3.40 -25.02
CA PRO A 340 -4.18 2.50 -24.43
C PRO A 340 -3.64 1.88 -23.13
N PRO A 341 -4.50 1.56 -22.15
CA PRO A 341 -4.07 0.95 -20.90
C PRO A 341 -3.33 -0.38 -21.13
N LEU A 342 -2.23 -0.59 -20.42
CA LEU A 342 -1.58 -1.89 -20.27
C LEU A 342 -2.48 -2.82 -19.43
N VAL A 343 -3.02 -2.25 -18.34
CA VAL A 343 -4.00 -2.91 -17.47
C VAL A 343 -5.12 -1.95 -17.14
N ASP A 344 -6.34 -2.39 -17.31
CA ASP A 344 -7.57 -1.64 -17.05
C ASP A 344 -8.29 -2.17 -15.80
N GLY A 345 -9.06 -1.30 -15.14
CA GLY A 345 -9.83 -1.63 -13.95
C GLY A 345 -8.97 -1.84 -12.70
N VAL A 346 -7.74 -1.32 -12.65
CA VAL A 346 -6.83 -1.37 -11.51
C VAL A 346 -6.51 0.05 -11.06
N ALA A 347 -6.83 0.38 -9.80
CA ALA A 347 -6.36 1.62 -9.17
C ALA A 347 -4.89 1.43 -8.78
N GLY A 348 -4.01 1.44 -9.78
CA GLY A 348 -2.61 1.08 -9.64
C GLY A 348 -1.78 2.17 -8.98
N ALA A 349 -1.16 1.85 -7.83
CA ALA A 349 -0.18 2.70 -7.17
C ALA A 349 1.24 2.21 -7.44
N ASP A 350 2.17 3.13 -7.66
CA ASP A 350 3.60 2.93 -7.88
C ASP A 350 3.92 1.80 -8.89
N PRO A 351 3.48 1.89 -10.16
CA PRO A 351 3.72 0.85 -11.14
C PRO A 351 5.19 0.80 -11.54
N VAL A 352 5.74 -0.42 -11.66
CA VAL A 352 7.11 -0.67 -12.10
C VAL A 352 7.11 -1.68 -13.23
N LEU A 353 7.64 -1.31 -14.38
CA LEU A 353 7.92 -2.21 -15.50
C LEU A 353 9.33 -2.74 -15.42
N TRP A 354 9.48 -4.02 -15.74
CA TRP A 354 10.79 -4.68 -15.78
C TRP A 354 10.85 -5.73 -16.90
N PRO A 355 11.69 -5.53 -17.92
CA PRO A 355 11.97 -6.56 -18.93
C PRO A 355 12.95 -7.59 -18.35
N HIS A 356 12.58 -8.87 -18.38
CA HIS A 356 13.41 -9.94 -17.89
C HIS A 356 13.09 -11.27 -18.59
N GLY A 357 14.12 -12.05 -18.98
CA GLY A 357 13.93 -13.38 -19.55
C GLY A 357 13.03 -13.43 -20.79
N GLY A 358 13.08 -12.41 -21.65
CA GLY A 358 12.26 -12.31 -22.86
C GLY A 358 10.78 -11.95 -22.61
N HIS A 359 10.43 -11.56 -21.41
CA HIS A 359 9.08 -11.11 -21.01
C HIS A 359 9.12 -9.75 -20.35
N TRP A 360 7.97 -9.09 -20.27
CA TRP A 360 7.75 -7.88 -19.52
C TRP A 360 6.94 -8.19 -18.27
N TYR A 361 7.38 -7.66 -17.14
CA TYR A 361 6.72 -7.78 -15.83
C TYR A 361 6.29 -6.41 -15.36
N LEU A 362 5.07 -6.31 -14.85
CA LEU A 362 4.51 -5.10 -14.26
C LEU A 362 4.12 -5.38 -12.82
N PHE A 363 4.87 -4.77 -11.89
CA PHE A 363 4.55 -4.75 -10.47
C PHE A 363 3.69 -3.53 -10.18
N VAL A 364 2.58 -3.68 -9.48
CA VAL A 364 1.69 -2.57 -9.16
C VAL A 364 0.88 -2.87 -7.90
N THR A 365 0.71 -1.89 -7.03
CA THR A 365 -0.14 -2.03 -5.84
C THR A 365 -1.57 -1.69 -6.21
N ASP A 366 -2.51 -2.61 -5.96
CA ASP A 366 -3.94 -2.39 -6.27
C ASP A 366 -4.63 -1.68 -5.09
N ALA A 367 -4.96 -0.41 -5.30
CA ALA A 367 -5.59 0.45 -4.29
C ALA A 367 -7.12 0.29 -4.19
N ARG A 368 -7.77 -0.56 -4.99
CA ARG A 368 -9.23 -0.76 -4.96
C ARG A 368 -9.76 -1.20 -3.60
N GLY A 369 -8.92 -1.85 -2.79
CA GLY A 369 -9.23 -2.21 -1.41
C GLY A 369 -9.22 -1.06 -0.40
N GLY A 370 -9.17 0.19 -0.86
CA GLY A 370 -9.13 1.37 0.01
C GLY A 370 -7.82 1.56 0.76
N ASN A 371 -6.78 0.83 0.39
CA ASN A 371 -5.43 0.94 0.93
C ASN A 371 -4.41 0.85 -0.20
N HIS A 372 -3.69 1.95 -0.43
CA HIS A 372 -2.67 2.07 -1.48
C HIS A 372 -1.34 1.36 -1.13
N ASP A 373 -1.24 0.69 0.01
CA ASP A 373 0.04 0.24 0.56
C ASP A 373 0.14 -1.28 0.73
N ASN A 374 -0.92 -2.08 0.47
CA ASN A 374 -0.95 -3.45 1.01
C ASN A 374 -1.21 -4.59 0.02
N HIS A 375 -1.34 -4.33 -1.27
CA HIS A 375 -1.81 -5.37 -2.20
C HIS A 375 -1.02 -5.37 -3.50
N LEU A 376 0.17 -6.00 -3.48
CA LEU A 376 1.07 -6.04 -4.63
C LEU A 376 0.60 -7.07 -5.66
N GLN A 377 0.29 -6.62 -6.84
CA GLN A 377 -0.02 -7.43 -8.02
C GLN A 377 1.20 -7.53 -8.94
N LEU A 378 1.27 -8.63 -9.66
CA LEU A 378 2.20 -8.84 -10.77
C LEU A 378 1.41 -9.17 -12.03
N TYR A 379 1.79 -8.57 -13.13
CA TYR A 379 1.30 -8.90 -14.47
C TYR A 379 2.48 -9.27 -15.36
N VAL A 380 2.23 -10.07 -16.40
CA VAL A 380 3.26 -10.51 -17.34
C VAL A 380 2.74 -10.41 -18.77
N ALA A 381 3.63 -10.03 -19.69
CA ALA A 381 3.36 -9.97 -21.12
C ALA A 381 4.57 -10.40 -21.95
N PRO A 382 4.39 -10.91 -23.17
CA PRO A 382 5.49 -11.24 -24.09
C PRO A 382 6.17 -10.00 -24.67
N SER A 383 5.50 -8.85 -24.66
CA SER A 383 6.04 -7.56 -25.13
C SER A 383 5.50 -6.41 -24.29
N LEU A 384 6.10 -5.22 -24.40
CA LEU A 384 5.63 -4.00 -23.70
C LEU A 384 4.15 -3.69 -24.01
N HIS A 385 3.73 -3.92 -25.23
CA HIS A 385 2.36 -3.62 -25.67
C HIS A 385 1.37 -4.76 -25.40
N GLY A 386 1.80 -5.84 -24.73
CA GLY A 386 0.94 -6.95 -24.32
C GLY A 386 0.95 -8.15 -25.28
N PRO A 387 -0.07 -9.01 -25.17
CA PRO A 387 -1.18 -8.93 -24.23
C PRO A 387 -0.76 -9.16 -22.79
N TRP A 388 -1.22 -8.26 -21.89
CA TRP A 388 -0.95 -8.37 -20.47
C TRP A 388 -1.91 -9.33 -19.78
N ARG A 389 -1.39 -10.23 -18.97
CA ARG A 389 -2.19 -11.11 -18.11
C ARG A 389 -1.75 -11.00 -16.66
N ARG A 390 -2.68 -11.17 -15.73
CA ARG A 390 -2.33 -11.29 -14.31
C ARG A 390 -1.46 -12.53 -14.12
N HIS A 391 -0.34 -12.36 -13.42
CA HIS A 391 0.58 -13.46 -13.13
C HIS A 391 -0.07 -14.46 -12.16
N PRO A 392 0.13 -15.80 -12.31
CA PRO A 392 -0.49 -16.80 -11.42
C PRO A 392 -0.12 -16.67 -9.96
N ALA A 393 1.07 -16.15 -9.64
CA ALA A 393 1.51 -15.90 -8.26
C ALA A 393 0.88 -14.63 -7.65
N SER A 394 0.10 -13.84 -8.41
CA SER A 394 -0.55 -12.65 -7.88
C SER A 394 -1.74 -12.98 -6.99
N PRO A 395 -1.92 -12.23 -5.88
CA PRO A 395 -1.06 -11.13 -5.43
C PRO A 395 0.22 -11.65 -4.78
N LEU A 396 1.34 -10.96 -5.04
CA LEU A 396 2.64 -11.36 -4.50
C LEU A 396 2.75 -11.14 -3.00
N ARG A 397 2.13 -10.07 -2.50
CA ARG A 397 2.16 -9.69 -1.09
C ARG A 397 0.85 -9.06 -0.65
N HIS A 398 0.49 -9.34 0.61
CA HIS A 398 -0.62 -8.73 1.31
C HIS A 398 -0.11 -8.17 2.63
N GLY A 399 0.19 -6.91 2.72
CA GLY A 399 0.67 -6.34 3.95
C GLY A 399 1.26 -4.96 3.72
N LEU A 400 1.36 -4.17 4.77
CA LEU A 400 1.83 -2.78 4.67
C LEU A 400 3.34 -2.67 4.46
N ASP A 401 4.09 -3.74 4.71
CA ASP A 401 5.54 -3.74 4.52
C ASP A 401 5.91 -4.49 3.25
N GLY A 402 6.42 -3.75 2.28
CA GLY A 402 6.95 -4.27 1.03
C GLY A 402 5.94 -4.49 -0.08
N SER A 403 4.63 -4.21 0.10
CA SER A 403 3.65 -4.36 -0.99
C SER A 403 3.64 -3.17 -1.95
N ARG A 404 3.86 -1.95 -1.46
CA ARG A 404 3.98 -0.78 -2.32
C ARG A 404 5.40 -0.69 -2.88
N MET A 405 5.56 -0.45 -4.18
CA MET A 405 6.88 -0.30 -4.78
C MET A 405 7.57 0.97 -4.27
N ALA A 406 8.90 0.98 -4.29
CA ALA A 406 9.73 2.08 -3.79
C ALA A 406 10.86 2.46 -4.76
N GLY A 407 10.77 1.99 -5.98
CA GLY A 407 11.78 2.19 -7.03
C GLY A 407 11.71 1.11 -8.09
N ALA A 408 12.51 1.25 -9.11
CA ALA A 408 12.72 0.22 -10.12
C ALA A 408 13.37 -1.04 -9.52
N ILE A 409 13.33 -2.15 -10.25
CA ILE A 409 14.12 -3.32 -9.87
C ILE A 409 15.60 -2.95 -9.95
N LEU A 410 16.34 -3.21 -8.85
CA LEU A 410 17.76 -2.94 -8.77
C LEU A 410 18.55 -4.15 -9.26
N GLU A 411 19.27 -3.98 -10.34
CA GLU A 411 20.26 -4.97 -10.79
C GLU A 411 21.56 -4.77 -9.99
N ALA A 412 22.00 -5.79 -9.28
CA ALA A 412 23.20 -5.73 -8.46
C ALA A 412 23.92 -7.09 -8.42
N PRO A 413 25.21 -7.14 -8.03
CA PRO A 413 25.87 -8.40 -7.75
C PRO A 413 25.06 -9.24 -6.75
N GLY A 414 24.72 -10.46 -7.13
CA GLY A 414 23.86 -11.37 -6.36
C GLY A 414 22.41 -11.44 -6.83
N GLY A 415 22.06 -10.76 -7.93
CA GLY A 415 20.78 -10.87 -8.63
C GLY A 415 19.92 -9.59 -8.53
N PRO A 416 18.72 -9.65 -9.11
CA PRO A 416 17.78 -8.53 -9.08
C PRO A 416 17.11 -8.40 -7.70
N TYR A 417 16.90 -7.16 -7.28
CA TYR A 417 16.19 -6.82 -6.02
C TYR A 417 14.96 -5.98 -6.30
N ARG A 418 13.83 -6.43 -5.78
CA ARG A 418 12.63 -5.59 -5.73
C ARG A 418 12.72 -4.64 -4.54
N VAL A 419 12.36 -3.39 -4.77
CA VAL A 419 12.35 -2.31 -3.78
C VAL A 419 10.91 -2.04 -3.36
N GLY A 420 10.61 -2.20 -2.07
CA GLY A 420 9.25 -2.02 -1.54
C GLY A 420 9.23 -1.07 -0.35
N GLN A 421 8.15 -0.33 -0.17
CA GLN A 421 7.98 0.58 0.97
C GLN A 421 7.63 -0.18 2.25
N ALA A 422 8.18 0.25 3.38
CA ALA A 422 7.78 -0.20 4.71
C ALA A 422 6.75 0.79 5.29
N CYS A 423 5.47 0.48 5.12
CA CYS A 423 4.37 1.37 5.45
C CYS A 423 3.63 1.01 6.76
N ALA A 424 4.02 -0.06 7.48
CA ALA A 424 3.30 -0.49 8.67
C ALA A 424 3.28 0.56 9.78
N GLN A 425 4.40 1.25 10.03
CA GLN A 425 4.49 2.27 11.07
C GLN A 425 4.00 3.64 10.59
N ARG A 426 4.38 4.02 9.38
CA ARG A 426 3.94 5.23 8.68
C ARG A 426 4.11 5.05 7.18
N TYR A 427 3.39 5.85 6.39
CA TYR A 427 3.62 5.94 4.95
C TYR A 427 5.07 6.36 4.67
N GLY A 428 5.75 5.61 3.80
CA GLY A 428 7.14 5.89 3.47
C GLY A 428 8.09 5.80 4.67
N GLY A 429 7.81 4.93 5.66
CA GLY A 429 8.59 4.85 6.90
C GLY A 429 10.02 4.37 6.70
N ALA A 430 10.24 3.51 5.73
CA ALA A 430 11.53 2.96 5.29
C ALA A 430 11.35 2.24 3.94
N ILE A 431 12.44 1.68 3.43
CA ILE A 431 12.44 0.85 2.22
C ILE A 431 12.91 -0.56 2.59
N HIS A 432 12.25 -1.56 2.05
CA HIS A 432 12.65 -2.97 2.15
C HIS A 432 13.21 -3.47 0.82
N LEU A 433 14.33 -4.18 0.86
CA LEU A 433 14.91 -4.87 -0.29
C LEU A 433 14.55 -6.35 -0.23
N PHE A 434 14.08 -6.87 -1.36
CA PHE A 434 13.74 -8.28 -1.56
C PHE A 434 14.56 -8.84 -2.71
N ALA A 435 15.38 -9.86 -2.47
CA ALA A 435 16.04 -10.60 -3.54
C ALA A 435 14.99 -11.40 -4.32
N ILE A 436 14.90 -11.19 -5.62
CA ILE A 436 14.07 -11.99 -6.51
C ILE A 436 14.83 -13.28 -6.80
N GLU A 437 14.36 -14.39 -6.25
CA GLU A 437 15.01 -15.70 -6.39
C GLU A 437 14.51 -16.46 -7.64
N THR A 438 13.26 -16.20 -8.01
CA THR A 438 12.64 -16.79 -9.21
C THR A 438 11.66 -15.80 -9.82
N ILE A 439 11.73 -15.60 -11.11
CA ILE A 439 10.68 -14.96 -11.89
C ILE A 439 10.59 -15.61 -13.27
N THR A 440 9.44 -16.18 -13.57
CA THR A 440 9.07 -16.75 -14.86
C THR A 440 7.64 -16.32 -15.17
N PRO A 441 7.08 -16.56 -16.35
CA PRO A 441 5.68 -16.26 -16.61
C PRO A 441 4.67 -16.94 -15.66
N ASP A 442 5.09 -17.97 -14.91
CA ASP A 442 4.18 -18.80 -14.10
C ASP A 442 4.63 -18.97 -12.64
N ASP A 443 5.87 -18.62 -12.27
CA ASP A 443 6.37 -18.72 -10.90
C ASP A 443 7.11 -17.45 -10.47
N TYR A 444 6.93 -17.07 -9.19
CA TYR A 444 7.61 -15.94 -8.57
C TYR A 444 7.95 -16.24 -7.11
N ARG A 445 9.22 -16.01 -6.75
CA ARG A 445 9.70 -16.11 -5.37
C ARG A 445 10.66 -14.98 -5.05
N GLU A 446 10.49 -14.40 -3.89
CA GLU A 446 11.37 -13.37 -3.34
C GLU A 446 11.67 -13.63 -1.87
N ARG A 447 12.81 -13.12 -1.41
CA ARG A 447 13.22 -13.17 -0.01
C ARG A 447 13.61 -11.80 0.49
N PHE A 448 13.08 -11.41 1.67
CA PHE A 448 13.52 -10.20 2.36
C PHE A 448 15.02 -10.25 2.65
N VAL A 449 15.73 -9.17 2.38
CA VAL A 449 17.18 -9.05 2.58
C VAL A 449 17.47 -8.08 3.72
N ARG A 450 17.01 -6.83 3.59
CA ARG A 450 17.27 -5.79 4.60
C ARG A 450 16.34 -4.59 4.43
N SER A 451 16.32 -3.73 5.44
CA SER A 451 15.69 -2.42 5.39
C SER A 451 16.72 -1.32 5.14
N LEU A 452 16.27 -0.26 4.46
CA LEU A 452 16.96 1.01 4.33
C LEU A 452 16.12 2.04 5.07
N ASP A 453 16.62 2.46 6.23
CA ASP A 453 15.95 3.45 7.06
C ASP A 453 16.04 4.86 6.44
N PRO A 454 15.19 5.81 6.87
CA PRO A 454 15.40 7.23 6.59
C PRO A 454 16.81 7.67 7.02
N VAL A 455 17.45 8.51 6.22
CA VAL A 455 18.83 8.93 6.47
C VAL A 455 18.88 9.87 7.69
N ARG A 456 19.14 9.29 8.86
CA ARG A 456 19.22 10.02 10.13
C ARG A 456 20.38 11.03 10.09
N GLY A 457 20.16 12.20 10.69
CA GLY A 457 21.14 13.29 10.64
C GLY A 457 21.08 14.13 9.36
N SER A 458 20.34 13.69 8.35
CA SER A 458 20.09 14.50 7.16
C SER A 458 19.06 15.61 7.43
N ARG A 459 18.89 16.50 6.46
CA ARG A 459 17.90 17.60 6.54
C ARG A 459 16.44 17.11 6.48
N TYR A 460 16.18 15.88 5.94
CA TYR A 460 14.88 15.27 5.81
C TYR A 460 14.86 13.84 6.40
N PRO A 461 14.94 13.71 7.73
CA PRO A 461 15.26 12.45 8.40
C PRO A 461 14.05 11.58 8.77
N LEU A 462 12.81 11.98 8.44
CA LEU A 462 11.62 11.38 9.06
C LEU A 462 11.00 10.25 8.25
N ALA A 463 11.20 10.24 6.93
CA ALA A 463 10.68 9.22 6.04
C ALA A 463 11.55 9.12 4.78
N ARG A 464 11.43 7.99 4.06
CA ARG A 464 12.07 7.69 2.80
C ARG A 464 11.24 6.64 2.10
N HIS A 465 10.73 6.91 0.90
CA HIS A 465 9.88 5.93 0.20
C HIS A 465 10.32 5.62 -1.22
N THR A 466 11.30 6.34 -1.77
CA THR A 466 11.82 6.04 -3.11
C THR A 466 13.34 5.94 -3.12
N HIS A 467 13.84 5.00 -3.95
CA HIS A 467 15.26 4.73 -4.15
C HIS A 467 15.52 4.40 -5.61
N ALA A 468 16.25 5.26 -6.31
CA ALA A 468 16.61 5.09 -7.70
C ALA A 468 18.11 5.22 -7.91
N ARG A 469 18.67 4.43 -8.83
CA ARG A 469 20.09 4.43 -9.19
C ARG A 469 20.27 4.47 -10.68
N LEU A 470 21.26 5.24 -11.14
CA LEU A 470 21.70 5.29 -12.52
C LEU A 470 23.17 5.75 -12.59
N ASP A 471 24.02 5.01 -13.25
CA ASP A 471 25.42 5.39 -13.59
C ASP A 471 26.20 5.99 -12.40
N GLY A 472 26.17 5.28 -11.27
CA GLY A 472 26.88 5.72 -10.06
C GLY A 472 26.20 6.85 -9.28
N LEU A 473 25.06 7.36 -9.72
CA LEU A 473 24.23 8.27 -8.98
C LEU A 473 23.11 7.54 -8.24
N LEU A 474 22.79 8.05 -7.06
CA LEU A 474 21.65 7.67 -6.25
C LEU A 474 20.71 8.86 -6.13
N ALA A 475 19.43 8.64 -6.41
CA ALA A 475 18.35 9.56 -6.03
C ALA A 475 17.46 8.89 -4.99
N LEU A 476 17.10 9.65 -3.98
CA LEU A 476 16.21 9.24 -2.90
C LEU A 476 15.31 10.41 -2.50
N ASP A 477 14.22 10.13 -1.81
CA ASP A 477 13.47 11.19 -1.18
C ASP A 477 13.61 11.15 0.34
N GLY A 478 13.25 12.26 0.96
CA GLY A 478 13.23 12.39 2.41
C GLY A 478 12.14 13.35 2.85
N MET A 479 11.70 13.24 4.10
CA MET A 479 10.61 14.04 4.64
C MET A 479 11.01 14.71 5.94
N ARG A 480 10.51 15.94 6.13
CA ARG A 480 10.53 16.69 7.39
C ARG A 480 9.16 17.29 7.68
N THR A 481 8.91 17.68 8.93
CA THR A 481 7.79 18.56 9.25
C THR A 481 8.23 20.02 9.17
N MET A 482 7.35 20.87 8.66
CA MET A 482 7.53 22.31 8.65
C MET A 482 6.26 23.02 9.11
N PRO A 483 6.34 24.20 9.76
CA PRO A 483 5.18 25.01 10.06
C PRO A 483 4.51 25.43 8.75
N LEU A 484 3.18 25.23 8.64
CA LEU A 484 2.42 25.89 7.59
C LEU A 484 2.47 27.41 7.89
N GLN A 485 3.03 28.19 6.99
CA GLN A 485 2.91 29.63 7.07
C GLN A 485 1.41 29.97 7.11
N ALA A 486 0.98 30.67 8.17
CA ALA A 486 -0.40 31.12 8.30
C ALA A 486 -0.77 31.81 6.98
N ARG A 487 -1.78 31.27 6.27
CA ARG A 487 -2.35 31.95 5.12
C ARG A 487 -2.68 33.35 5.60
N GLY A 488 -2.11 34.37 4.95
CA GLY A 488 -2.42 35.75 5.26
C GLY A 488 -3.94 35.91 5.35
N ARG A 489 -4.46 36.14 6.55
CA ARG A 489 -5.84 36.59 6.69
C ARG A 489 -5.89 37.88 5.88
N PRO A 490 -6.82 38.01 4.92
CA PRO A 490 -7.04 39.31 4.32
C PRO A 490 -7.31 40.27 5.48
N ALA A 491 -6.57 41.37 5.52
CA ALA A 491 -6.82 42.46 6.46
C ALA A 491 -8.30 42.83 6.34
N ARG A 492 -9.00 42.80 7.46
CA ARG A 492 -10.37 43.29 7.56
C ARG A 492 -10.36 44.81 7.42
#